data_596a8060eabdbc8649e86838d5fda807
#
_entry.id   596a8060eabdbc8649e86838d5fda807
#
_cell.length_a   1.000
_cell.length_b   1.000
_cell.length_c   1.000
_cell.angle_alpha   90.00
_cell.angle_beta   90.00
_cell.angle_gamma   90.00
#
_symmetry.space_group_name_H-M   'P 1'
#
loop_
_entity.id
_entity.type
_entity.pdbx_description
1 polymer ?
#
loop_
_entity_poly.entity_id
_entity_poly.type
_entity_poly.pdbx_seq_one_letter_code
_entity_poly.pdbx_strand_id
1 'polypeptide(L)'
;MIDNKINEDEFQEPFVFKTDWKNAFNDEEFVKVFSSDILENYIINKRWYGGKASTLKYIEVVDFFKISSKDNTYFGVLLEVNFKEAFYQHYFMPLAFMSEEELDTNTIIAPVKMNNVDGFLVDALHQEDFRKLLFEEIIHSKGTSSKVQFHKGNKLEDKEYISSKFMGVEQSNTSIIYNNTLVLKIFRRIYISMNPDYEISRFLTERMNFKSSPEYKGSISVILTEGNITLGLMQELVPNQGDAWKFMLEEVDRIFENLNHKKIKINKLPDIDLFKRLKINEVPHEIIDWAGLSIFLRIQTLATRTAEMHIALGSDIHETAFTPTTYNGDYTVWLKNRLTYQFQNRLNILENNLHKLDGLALELANQFLDHKKEIRKLFLDFDWTKMKSERIRIHGDYHLGQVLVNGDDFYILDFEGEPESTIRDRKVKQPPLKDVAGMFRSFHYSIYATIFNNKDKYPYDQKELFQAGEILFKYFVGVFLQTYTEVAQGGNLNIGYKKEIDFLLKYCLLEKAVYELGYELNSRPRWSVIPLTGIASIMEFEKHN
;
A
#
# COMPACT_ATOMS: atom_id res chain seq x y z
N MET A 1 20.74 -17.91 26.83
CA MET A 1 20.02 -19.20 26.82
C MET A 1 18.95 -19.07 27.89
N ILE A 2 17.73 -18.76 27.50
CA ILE A 2 16.57 -18.83 28.40
C ILE A 2 15.84 -20.07 27.93
N ASP A 3 15.85 -21.09 28.78
CA ASP A 3 15.08 -22.32 28.61
C ASP A 3 13.58 -21.95 28.63
N ASN A 4 12.98 -21.78 27.46
CA ASN A 4 11.54 -21.76 27.32
C ASN A 4 11.03 -23.21 27.33
N LYS A 5 10.93 -23.79 28.53
CA LYS A 5 10.11 -24.97 28.72
C LYS A 5 8.65 -24.56 28.54
N ILE A 6 7.96 -25.26 27.64
CA ILE A 6 6.52 -25.18 27.44
C ILE A 6 5.84 -25.39 28.79
N ASN A 7 5.07 -24.41 29.27
CA ASN A 7 4.20 -24.61 30.41
C ASN A 7 3.01 -25.48 29.93
N GLU A 8 2.98 -26.72 30.35
CA GLU A 8 1.93 -27.71 30.01
C GLU A 8 0.50 -27.24 30.37
N ASP A 9 0.35 -26.21 31.20
CA ASP A 9 -0.94 -25.67 31.68
C ASP A 9 -1.62 -24.65 30.74
N GLU A 10 -1.01 -24.29 29.60
CA GLU A 10 -1.56 -23.27 28.68
C GLU A 10 -2.29 -23.82 27.44
N PHE A 11 -2.23 -25.13 27.16
CA PHE A 11 -2.88 -25.70 25.98
C PHE A 11 -4.20 -26.40 26.33
N GLN A 12 -5.24 -26.11 25.55
CA GLN A 12 -6.48 -26.87 25.52
C GLN A 12 -6.18 -28.35 25.23
N GLU A 13 -7.07 -29.26 25.67
CA GLU A 13 -6.99 -30.67 25.28
C GLU A 13 -6.84 -30.80 23.76
N PRO A 14 -5.98 -31.72 23.25
CA PRO A 14 -5.74 -31.85 21.83
C PRO A 14 -7.02 -32.30 21.09
N PHE A 15 -7.27 -31.73 19.94
CA PHE A 15 -8.32 -32.23 19.03
C PHE A 15 -7.91 -33.59 18.46
N VAL A 16 -8.76 -34.60 18.59
CA VAL A 16 -8.44 -35.99 18.23
C VAL A 16 -9.11 -36.39 16.95
N PHE A 17 -8.32 -36.83 15.95
CA PHE A 17 -8.78 -37.28 14.64
C PHE A 17 -8.28 -38.69 14.35
N LYS A 18 -9.13 -39.51 13.72
CA LYS A 18 -8.78 -40.87 13.29
C LYS A 18 -7.97 -40.89 11.99
N THR A 19 -8.00 -39.83 11.24
CA THR A 19 -7.27 -39.66 9.98
C THR A 19 -5.80 -39.32 10.23
N ASP A 20 -4.93 -39.66 9.28
CA ASP A 20 -3.54 -39.19 9.27
C ASP A 20 -3.42 -37.81 8.60
N TRP A 21 -2.29 -37.14 8.84
CA TRP A 21 -2.04 -35.80 8.27
C TRP A 21 -2.17 -35.77 6.73
N LYS A 22 -1.65 -36.78 6.03
CA LYS A 22 -1.66 -36.79 4.55
C LYS A 22 -3.06 -36.82 3.96
N ASN A 23 -4.06 -37.25 4.74
CA ASN A 23 -5.45 -37.38 4.32
C ASN A 23 -6.39 -36.41 5.08
N ALA A 24 -5.87 -35.54 5.93
CA ALA A 24 -6.65 -34.66 6.80
C ALA A 24 -7.77 -33.89 6.06
N PHE A 25 -7.45 -33.24 4.97
CA PHE A 25 -8.42 -32.43 4.21
C PHE A 25 -9.39 -33.25 3.32
N ASN A 26 -9.25 -34.58 3.28
CA ASN A 26 -10.24 -35.49 2.70
C ASN A 26 -11.21 -36.04 3.75
N ASP A 27 -10.98 -35.74 5.02
CA ASP A 27 -11.82 -36.16 6.15
C ASP A 27 -12.78 -35.02 6.54
N GLU A 28 -14.08 -35.26 6.38
CA GLU A 28 -15.12 -34.25 6.64
C GLU A 28 -15.17 -33.81 8.11
N GLU A 29 -14.87 -34.73 9.05
CA GLU A 29 -14.82 -34.42 10.47
C GLU A 29 -13.66 -33.46 10.77
N PHE A 30 -12.46 -33.75 10.22
CA PHE A 30 -11.32 -32.84 10.35
C PHE A 30 -11.62 -31.46 9.78
N VAL A 31 -12.10 -31.38 8.54
CA VAL A 31 -12.38 -30.09 7.87
C VAL A 31 -13.41 -29.28 8.65
N LYS A 32 -14.45 -29.92 9.18
CA LYS A 32 -15.48 -29.27 9.98
C LYS A 32 -14.91 -28.68 11.27
N VAL A 33 -14.22 -29.48 12.10
CA VAL A 33 -13.61 -29.03 13.37
C VAL A 33 -12.52 -27.98 13.12
N PHE A 34 -11.72 -28.16 12.08
CA PHE A 34 -10.71 -27.19 11.69
C PHE A 34 -11.31 -25.82 11.37
N SER A 35 -12.42 -25.77 10.62
CA SER A 35 -13.09 -24.53 10.24
C SER A 35 -13.81 -23.84 11.41
N SER A 36 -14.54 -24.61 12.26
CA SER A 36 -15.41 -24.05 13.30
C SER A 36 -14.69 -23.80 14.64
N ASP A 37 -13.81 -24.70 15.06
CA ASP A 37 -13.28 -24.67 16.43
C ASP A 37 -11.82 -24.22 16.48
N ILE A 38 -11.01 -24.58 15.46
CA ILE A 38 -9.58 -24.27 15.43
C ILE A 38 -9.32 -22.90 14.81
N LEU A 39 -9.83 -22.66 13.59
CA LEU A 39 -9.51 -21.44 12.83
C LEU A 39 -10.11 -20.18 13.41
N GLU A 40 -11.33 -20.24 13.94
CA GLU A 40 -11.97 -19.05 14.53
C GLU A 40 -11.09 -18.39 15.59
N ASN A 41 -10.55 -19.21 16.51
CA ASN A 41 -9.71 -18.72 17.59
C ASN A 41 -8.33 -18.24 17.14
N TYR A 42 -7.80 -18.79 16.03
CA TYR A 42 -6.49 -18.45 15.54
C TYR A 42 -6.48 -17.19 14.68
N ILE A 43 -7.38 -17.11 13.68
CA ILE A 43 -7.32 -16.09 12.62
C ILE A 43 -7.60 -14.68 13.15
N ILE A 44 -8.53 -14.52 14.10
CA ILE A 44 -8.94 -13.21 14.63
C ILE A 44 -7.80 -12.45 15.30
N ASN A 45 -6.82 -13.18 15.82
CA ASN A 45 -5.66 -12.63 16.53
C ASN A 45 -4.49 -12.26 15.59
N LYS A 46 -4.58 -12.62 14.31
CA LYS A 46 -3.48 -12.37 13.37
C LYS A 46 -3.49 -10.93 12.83
N ARG A 47 -2.30 -10.38 12.59
CA ARG A 47 -2.17 -9.01 12.06
C ARG A 47 -2.69 -8.88 10.64
N TRP A 48 -2.51 -9.91 9.83
CA TRP A 48 -2.98 -9.98 8.46
C TRP A 48 -4.51 -10.19 8.31
N TYR A 49 -5.20 -10.47 9.41
CA TYR A 49 -6.66 -10.60 9.39
C TYR A 49 -7.33 -9.23 9.21
N GLY A 50 -8.00 -9.05 8.08
CA GLY A 50 -8.66 -7.79 7.69
C GLY A 50 -10.06 -7.59 8.27
N GLY A 51 -10.62 -8.61 8.95
CA GLY A 51 -11.99 -8.61 9.48
C GLY A 51 -12.16 -8.04 10.90
N LYS A 52 -11.14 -7.35 11.45
CA LYS A 52 -11.15 -6.91 12.86
C LYS A 52 -12.28 -5.97 13.24
N ALA A 53 -12.80 -5.20 12.28
CA ALA A 53 -13.92 -4.27 12.50
C ALA A 53 -15.30 -4.89 12.23
N SER A 54 -15.35 -6.18 11.84
CA SER A 54 -16.56 -6.89 11.44
C SER A 54 -16.79 -8.10 12.32
N THR A 55 -18.03 -8.60 12.34
CA THR A 55 -18.39 -9.76 13.15
C THR A 55 -18.26 -11.03 12.32
N LEU A 56 -17.34 -11.91 12.69
CA LEU A 56 -17.19 -13.23 12.08
C LEU A 56 -18.51 -14.01 12.17
N LYS A 57 -18.90 -14.65 11.09
CA LYS A 57 -20.09 -15.50 11.03
C LYS A 57 -19.72 -16.98 10.97
N TYR A 58 -18.90 -17.36 10.02
CA TYR A 58 -18.29 -18.70 9.89
C TYR A 58 -17.10 -18.65 8.93
N ILE A 59 -16.25 -19.68 9.00
CA ILE A 59 -15.12 -19.92 8.09
C ILE A 59 -15.40 -21.21 7.31
N GLU A 60 -15.07 -21.21 6.02
CA GLU A 60 -15.18 -22.37 5.13
C GLU A 60 -13.86 -22.64 4.43
N VAL A 61 -13.47 -23.90 4.34
CA VAL A 61 -12.38 -24.34 3.47
C VAL A 61 -12.93 -24.46 2.05
N VAL A 62 -12.64 -23.47 1.22
CA VAL A 62 -13.10 -23.44 -0.18
C VAL A 62 -12.34 -24.45 -1.01
N ASP A 63 -11.03 -24.58 -0.75
CA ASP A 63 -10.17 -25.43 -1.51
C ASP A 63 -8.84 -25.70 -0.80
N PHE A 64 -8.15 -26.77 -1.21
CA PHE A 64 -6.82 -27.08 -0.70
C PHE A 64 -5.96 -27.78 -1.77
N PHE A 65 -4.66 -27.76 -1.56
CA PHE A 65 -3.68 -28.46 -2.39
C PHE A 65 -2.47 -28.88 -1.56
N LYS A 66 -1.82 -29.96 -2.00
CA LYS A 66 -0.61 -30.46 -1.34
C LYS A 66 0.63 -29.84 -1.96
N ILE A 67 1.57 -29.47 -1.09
CA ILE A 67 2.94 -29.11 -1.44
C ILE A 67 3.81 -30.10 -0.68
N SER A 68 4.49 -31.02 -1.38
CA SER A 68 5.20 -32.11 -0.74
C SER A 68 6.68 -32.11 -1.09
N SER A 69 7.53 -32.26 -0.09
CA SER A 69 8.92 -32.70 -0.25
C SER A 69 8.99 -34.23 -0.21
N LYS A 70 10.20 -34.80 -0.24
CA LYS A 70 10.38 -36.24 -0.08
C LYS A 70 9.88 -36.75 1.27
N ASP A 71 10.06 -35.96 2.32
CA ASP A 71 9.84 -36.39 3.71
C ASP A 71 8.59 -35.77 4.33
N ASN A 72 8.20 -34.55 3.92
CA ASN A 72 7.14 -33.79 4.53
C ASN A 72 5.99 -33.47 3.56
N THR A 73 4.77 -33.46 4.10
CA THR A 73 3.55 -33.00 3.40
C THR A 73 3.05 -31.73 4.05
N TYR A 74 2.85 -30.71 3.25
CA TYR A 74 2.24 -29.44 3.63
C TYR A 74 0.94 -29.24 2.86
N PHE A 75 0.01 -28.49 3.44
CA PHE A 75 -1.22 -28.11 2.75
C PHE A 75 -1.26 -26.60 2.56
N GLY A 76 -1.52 -26.16 1.33
CA GLY A 76 -2.00 -24.81 1.07
C GLY A 76 -3.53 -24.83 1.12
N VAL A 77 -4.11 -24.05 2.04
CA VAL A 77 -5.55 -24.01 2.27
C VAL A 77 -6.11 -22.65 1.88
N LEU A 78 -7.16 -22.65 1.07
CA LEU A 78 -7.91 -21.46 0.69
C LEU A 78 -9.17 -21.37 1.55
N LEU A 79 -9.31 -20.29 2.26
CA LEU A 79 -10.39 -20.04 3.20
C LEU A 79 -11.32 -18.96 2.69
N GLU A 80 -12.62 -19.13 2.88
CA GLU A 80 -13.60 -18.07 2.80
C GLU A 80 -14.09 -17.72 4.23
N VAL A 81 -13.86 -16.49 4.62
CA VAL A 81 -14.29 -15.97 5.93
C VAL A 81 -15.51 -15.10 5.70
N ASN A 82 -16.64 -15.55 6.22
CA ASN A 82 -17.92 -14.90 6.07
C ASN A 82 -18.26 -14.03 7.29
N PHE A 83 -18.82 -12.84 7.06
CA PHE A 83 -19.18 -11.86 8.08
C PHE A 83 -20.69 -11.68 8.19
N LYS A 84 -21.16 -11.28 9.38
CA LYS A 84 -22.59 -10.97 9.61
C LYS A 84 -23.07 -9.79 8.77
N GLU A 85 -22.18 -8.90 8.39
CA GLU A 85 -22.42 -7.73 7.55
C GLU A 85 -22.61 -8.07 6.06
N ALA A 86 -22.82 -9.34 5.72
CA ALA A 86 -23.13 -9.88 4.40
C ALA A 86 -22.03 -9.64 3.33
N PHE A 87 -20.79 -9.73 3.72
CA PHE A 87 -19.64 -9.83 2.80
C PHE A 87 -18.70 -10.96 3.25
N TYR A 88 -17.75 -11.31 2.40
CA TYR A 88 -16.73 -12.33 2.70
C TYR A 88 -15.35 -11.87 2.25
N GLN A 89 -14.33 -12.55 2.76
CA GLN A 89 -12.93 -12.37 2.38
C GLN A 89 -12.26 -13.72 2.22
N HIS A 90 -11.37 -13.83 1.24
CA HIS A 90 -10.58 -15.04 1.05
C HIS A 90 -9.20 -14.91 1.66
N TYR A 91 -8.71 -16.00 2.24
CA TYR A 91 -7.39 -16.08 2.84
C TYR A 91 -6.64 -17.33 2.39
N PHE A 92 -5.32 -17.22 2.36
CA PHE A 92 -4.40 -18.33 2.13
C PHE A 92 -3.66 -18.69 3.41
N MET A 93 -3.71 -19.97 3.77
CA MET A 93 -3.02 -20.54 4.92
C MET A 93 -2.23 -21.77 4.54
N PRO A 94 -0.89 -21.71 4.53
CA PRO A 94 -0.07 -22.91 4.46
C PRO A 94 0.04 -23.57 5.83
N LEU A 95 -0.15 -24.90 5.88
CA LEU A 95 -0.24 -25.68 7.11
C LEU A 95 0.76 -26.84 7.12
N ALA A 96 1.27 -27.13 8.30
CA ALA A 96 2.05 -28.33 8.60
C ALA A 96 1.54 -29.01 9.88
N PHE A 97 1.82 -30.29 10.00
CA PHE A 97 1.67 -31.06 11.25
C PHE A 97 3.07 -31.41 11.76
N MET A 98 3.36 -31.08 13.02
CA MET A 98 4.68 -31.20 13.63
C MET A 98 4.57 -31.91 14.98
N SER A 99 5.60 -32.71 15.34
CA SER A 99 5.74 -33.30 16.67
C SER A 99 6.40 -32.32 17.64
N GLU A 100 6.35 -32.62 18.95
CA GLU A 100 6.67 -31.70 20.04
C GLU A 100 8.11 -31.17 20.12
N GLU A 101 9.09 -31.81 19.47
CA GLU A 101 10.50 -31.62 19.80
C GLU A 101 11.15 -30.31 19.27
N GLU A 102 10.49 -29.52 18.37
CA GLU A 102 11.15 -28.39 17.69
C GLU A 102 10.27 -27.15 17.46
N LEU A 103 9.29 -26.85 18.32
CA LEU A 103 8.30 -25.80 18.03
C LEU A 103 8.49 -24.50 18.82
N ASP A 104 8.47 -23.37 18.10
CA ASP A 104 8.18 -22.07 18.70
C ASP A 104 6.66 -21.98 18.99
N THR A 105 6.32 -21.84 20.26
CA THR A 105 4.92 -21.80 20.76
C THR A 105 4.06 -20.74 20.07
N ASN A 106 4.66 -19.63 19.61
CA ASN A 106 3.94 -18.55 18.89
C ASN A 106 3.45 -18.96 17.49
N THR A 107 3.93 -20.09 16.95
CA THR A 107 3.60 -20.59 15.61
C THR A 107 2.51 -21.63 15.61
N ILE A 108 2.14 -22.13 16.81
CA ILE A 108 1.13 -23.17 16.98
C ILE A 108 -0.27 -22.60 16.68
N ILE A 109 -1.03 -23.35 15.89
CA ILE A 109 -2.44 -23.09 15.61
C ILE A 109 -3.32 -23.83 16.61
N ALA A 110 -3.08 -25.13 16.78
CA ALA A 110 -3.76 -25.96 17.78
C ALA A 110 -2.98 -27.26 18.07
N PRO A 111 -3.08 -27.80 19.30
CA PRO A 111 -2.66 -29.16 19.59
C PRO A 111 -3.64 -30.15 18.95
N VAL A 112 -3.11 -31.16 18.27
CA VAL A 112 -3.94 -32.19 17.60
C VAL A 112 -3.33 -33.57 17.75
N LYS A 113 -4.18 -34.59 17.80
CA LYS A 113 -3.80 -35.99 17.74
C LYS A 113 -4.35 -36.60 16.47
N MET A 114 -3.48 -36.99 15.54
CA MET A 114 -3.84 -37.55 14.25
C MET A 114 -3.42 -39.01 14.14
N ASN A 115 -4.37 -39.93 13.94
CA ASN A 115 -4.14 -41.36 13.87
C ASN A 115 -3.21 -41.86 15.02
N ASN A 116 -3.53 -41.46 16.26
CA ASN A 116 -2.76 -41.75 17.50
C ASN A 116 -1.36 -41.11 17.59
N VAL A 117 -0.99 -40.22 16.67
CA VAL A 117 0.25 -39.42 16.75
C VAL A 117 -0.09 -38.05 17.36
N ASP A 118 0.50 -37.75 18.49
CA ASP A 118 0.35 -36.44 19.13
C ASP A 118 1.23 -35.41 18.39
N GLY A 119 0.74 -34.17 18.28
CA GLY A 119 1.47 -33.10 17.62
C GLY A 119 0.66 -31.81 17.53
N PHE A 120 1.10 -30.89 16.68
CA PHE A 120 0.54 -29.56 16.54
C PHE A 120 0.28 -29.22 15.08
N LEU A 121 -0.83 -28.57 14.81
CA LEU A 121 -1.02 -27.81 13.58
C LEU A 121 -0.26 -26.49 13.71
N VAL A 122 0.52 -26.17 12.70
CA VAL A 122 1.33 -24.95 12.66
C VAL A 122 1.19 -24.25 11.31
N ASP A 123 1.40 -22.93 11.29
CA ASP A 123 1.58 -22.20 10.05
C ASP A 123 2.93 -22.62 9.41
N ALA A 124 2.86 -23.28 8.27
CA ALA A 124 4.02 -23.88 7.61
C ALA A 124 5.10 -22.87 7.23
N LEU A 125 4.78 -21.58 7.06
CA LEU A 125 5.80 -20.55 6.78
C LEU A 125 6.84 -20.43 7.90
N HIS A 126 6.51 -20.81 9.13
CA HIS A 126 7.45 -20.82 10.23
C HIS A 126 8.44 -22.00 10.19
N GLN A 127 8.18 -23.01 9.34
CA GLN A 127 9.08 -24.15 9.15
C GLN A 127 10.14 -23.82 8.08
N GLU A 128 11.42 -23.96 8.44
CA GLU A 128 12.52 -23.67 7.51
C GLU A 128 12.49 -24.56 6.27
N ASP A 129 12.20 -25.86 6.46
CA ASP A 129 12.07 -26.82 5.36
C ASP A 129 10.98 -26.43 4.35
N PHE A 130 9.86 -25.89 4.84
CA PHE A 130 8.81 -25.40 3.94
C PHE A 130 9.26 -24.14 3.18
N ARG A 131 9.92 -23.19 3.86
CA ARG A 131 10.46 -22.01 3.18
C ARG A 131 11.51 -22.40 2.14
N LYS A 132 12.39 -23.34 2.47
CA LYS A 132 13.37 -23.90 1.51
C LYS A 132 12.67 -24.54 0.32
N LEU A 133 11.63 -25.35 0.55
CA LEU A 133 10.84 -25.97 -0.50
C LEU A 133 10.23 -24.94 -1.45
N LEU A 134 9.60 -23.88 -0.93
CA LEU A 134 9.05 -22.80 -1.75
C LEU A 134 10.12 -22.15 -2.63
N PHE A 135 11.29 -21.89 -2.07
CA PHE A 135 12.42 -21.31 -2.80
C PHE A 135 12.88 -22.23 -3.93
N GLU A 136 13.11 -23.52 -3.65
CA GLU A 136 13.58 -24.50 -4.64
C GLU A 136 12.56 -24.72 -5.76
N GLU A 137 11.27 -24.76 -5.44
CA GLU A 137 10.19 -24.90 -6.43
C GLU A 137 10.13 -23.68 -7.37
N ILE A 138 10.33 -22.46 -6.86
CA ILE A 138 10.38 -21.26 -7.71
C ILE A 138 11.65 -21.28 -8.59
N ILE A 139 12.83 -21.57 -8.01
CA ILE A 139 14.09 -21.59 -8.76
C ILE A 139 14.06 -22.60 -9.89
N HIS A 140 13.59 -23.82 -9.61
CA HIS A 140 13.64 -24.91 -10.58
C HIS A 140 12.44 -24.90 -11.53
N SER A 141 11.39 -24.16 -11.20
CA SER A 141 10.16 -24.02 -12.02
C SER A 141 9.76 -25.36 -12.66
N LYS A 142 9.74 -26.41 -11.84
CA LYS A 142 9.33 -27.74 -12.30
C LYS A 142 7.86 -27.64 -12.65
N GLY A 143 7.59 -27.36 -13.94
CA GLY A 143 6.26 -27.25 -14.52
C GLY A 143 5.41 -28.40 -14.03
N THR A 144 4.59 -28.14 -13.05
CA THR A 144 3.85 -29.18 -12.36
C THR A 144 2.49 -29.33 -12.99
N SER A 145 2.09 -30.53 -13.19
CA SER A 145 0.72 -30.99 -13.39
C SER A 145 -0.15 -30.73 -12.13
N SER A 146 0.33 -29.99 -11.16
CA SER A 146 -0.35 -29.69 -9.91
C SER A 146 -1.16 -28.40 -10.01
N LYS A 147 -2.16 -28.29 -9.18
CA LYS A 147 -3.03 -27.12 -9.03
C LYS A 147 -2.25 -25.86 -8.67
N VAL A 148 -1.19 -25.98 -7.87
CA VAL A 148 -0.27 -24.89 -7.54
C VAL A 148 0.84 -24.82 -8.59
N GLN A 149 1.14 -23.60 -9.04
CA GLN A 149 2.18 -23.31 -10.03
C GLN A 149 3.23 -22.40 -9.45
N PHE A 150 4.48 -22.78 -9.65
CA PHE A 150 5.65 -21.98 -9.30
C PHE A 150 6.25 -21.42 -10.60
N HIS A 151 6.44 -20.12 -10.65
CA HIS A 151 6.95 -19.45 -11.84
C HIS A 151 8.30 -18.80 -11.53
N LYS A 152 9.30 -19.13 -12.34
CA LYS A 152 10.60 -18.48 -12.34
C LYS A 152 10.56 -17.23 -13.22
N GLY A 153 10.95 -16.09 -12.68
CA GLY A 153 11.09 -14.86 -13.47
C GLY A 153 12.34 -14.87 -14.37
N ASN A 154 12.28 -14.20 -15.50
CA ASN A 154 13.39 -14.13 -16.47
C ASN A 154 14.69 -13.53 -15.92
N LYS A 155 14.60 -12.78 -14.81
CA LYS A 155 15.74 -12.15 -14.11
C LYS A 155 16.21 -12.94 -12.89
N LEU A 156 15.64 -14.12 -12.63
CA LEU A 156 16.08 -14.98 -11.53
C LEU A 156 17.16 -15.94 -12.01
N GLU A 157 18.36 -15.79 -11.47
CA GLU A 157 19.47 -16.73 -11.68
C GLU A 157 19.27 -18.00 -10.85
N ASP A 158 19.85 -19.12 -11.30
CA ASP A 158 19.92 -20.34 -10.50
C ASP A 158 20.81 -20.10 -9.27
N LYS A 159 20.23 -20.30 -8.09
CA LYS A 159 20.91 -20.13 -6.81
C LYS A 159 20.54 -21.27 -5.87
N GLU A 160 21.50 -21.70 -5.09
CA GLU A 160 21.23 -22.64 -3.99
C GLU A 160 20.58 -21.91 -2.82
N TYR A 161 19.74 -22.62 -2.08
CA TYR A 161 19.21 -22.16 -0.82
C TYR A 161 20.32 -22.11 0.23
N ILE A 162 20.50 -20.96 0.88
CA ILE A 162 21.48 -20.78 1.97
C ILE A 162 20.74 -20.55 3.28
N SER A 163 19.78 -19.63 3.28
CA SER A 163 19.04 -19.27 4.50
C SER A 163 17.76 -18.52 4.17
N SER A 164 16.82 -18.53 5.13
CA SER A 164 15.63 -17.70 5.10
C SER A 164 15.30 -17.12 6.46
N LYS A 165 14.73 -15.91 6.48
CA LYS A 165 14.24 -15.24 7.70
C LYS A 165 13.03 -14.35 7.37
N PHE A 166 12.20 -14.09 8.36
CA PHE A 166 11.10 -13.12 8.18
C PHE A 166 11.63 -11.70 8.06
N MET A 167 10.96 -10.89 7.24
CA MET A 167 11.24 -9.47 7.06
C MET A 167 10.43 -8.66 8.08
N GLY A 168 10.95 -8.56 9.31
CA GLY A 168 10.29 -7.81 10.39
C GLY A 168 8.98 -8.44 10.86
N VAL A 169 8.07 -7.60 11.37
CA VAL A 169 6.77 -8.05 11.92
C VAL A 169 5.76 -8.20 10.80
N GLU A 170 4.97 -9.28 10.83
CA GLU A 170 3.85 -9.50 9.90
C GLU A 170 2.91 -8.29 9.85
N GLN A 171 2.48 -7.94 8.64
CA GLN A 171 1.47 -6.93 8.35
C GLN A 171 0.28 -7.60 7.63
N SER A 172 -0.23 -7.01 6.54
CA SER A 172 -1.26 -7.61 5.68
C SER A 172 -0.77 -8.88 4.94
N ASN A 173 0.55 -8.99 4.74
CA ASN A 173 1.22 -10.08 4.06
C ASN A 173 2.37 -10.62 4.93
N THR A 174 2.86 -11.82 4.62
CA THR A 174 4.05 -12.39 5.26
C THR A 174 5.22 -12.32 4.28
N SER A 175 6.28 -11.59 4.63
CA SER A 175 7.46 -11.41 3.79
C SER A 175 8.66 -12.21 4.33
N ILE A 176 9.30 -12.98 3.46
CA ILE A 176 10.43 -13.85 3.77
C ILE A 176 11.64 -13.41 2.94
N ILE A 177 12.74 -13.12 3.60
CA ILE A 177 14.03 -12.84 2.96
C ILE A 177 14.76 -14.15 2.73
N TYR A 178 15.20 -14.38 1.49
CA TYR A 178 16.06 -15.51 1.10
C TYR A 178 17.47 -15.03 0.74
N ASN A 179 18.46 -15.72 1.26
CA ASN A 179 19.88 -15.49 0.94
C ASN A 179 20.33 -14.02 1.07
N ASN A 180 19.62 -13.21 1.85
CA ASN A 180 19.78 -11.75 1.94
C ASN A 180 19.77 -11.00 0.58
N THR A 181 19.17 -11.57 -0.45
CA THR A 181 19.13 -11.00 -1.81
C THR A 181 17.74 -10.99 -2.43
N LEU A 182 16.81 -11.80 -1.92
CA LEU A 182 15.47 -11.95 -2.46
C LEU A 182 14.44 -11.80 -1.34
N VAL A 183 13.24 -11.33 -1.69
CA VAL A 183 12.07 -11.30 -0.80
C VAL A 183 10.93 -12.05 -1.46
N LEU A 184 10.33 -13.00 -0.75
CA LEU A 184 9.07 -13.61 -1.12
C LEU A 184 7.95 -13.04 -0.24
N LYS A 185 7.03 -12.30 -0.84
CA LYS A 185 5.81 -11.78 -0.23
C LYS A 185 4.70 -12.81 -0.41
N ILE A 186 4.22 -13.42 0.67
CA ILE A 186 3.07 -14.34 0.67
C ILE A 186 1.81 -13.52 0.99
N PHE A 187 0.86 -13.50 0.08
CA PHE A 187 -0.43 -12.83 0.23
C PHE A 187 -1.33 -13.66 1.14
N ARG A 188 -1.60 -13.14 2.35
CA ARG A 188 -2.51 -13.79 3.30
C ARG A 188 -3.97 -13.57 2.90
N ARG A 189 -4.34 -12.34 2.61
CA ARG A 189 -5.62 -12.04 1.98
C ARG A 189 -5.48 -12.15 0.47
N ILE A 190 -6.29 -12.99 -0.12
CA ILE A 190 -6.24 -13.31 -1.55
C ILE A 190 -7.51 -12.89 -2.27
N TYR A 191 -7.42 -12.80 -3.58
CA TYR A 191 -8.54 -12.46 -4.45
C TYR A 191 -8.61 -13.51 -5.56
N ILE A 192 -9.84 -13.87 -6.00
CA ILE A 192 -10.04 -14.72 -7.18
C ILE A 192 -9.74 -13.87 -8.43
N SER A 193 -8.51 -13.45 -8.54
CA SER A 193 -7.96 -12.64 -9.62
C SER A 193 -6.44 -12.56 -9.47
N MET A 194 -5.76 -12.24 -10.56
CA MET A 194 -4.33 -11.89 -10.53
C MET A 194 -4.11 -10.66 -9.63
N ASN A 195 -3.15 -10.73 -8.70
CA ASN A 195 -2.80 -9.63 -7.81
C ASN A 195 -2.14 -8.49 -8.62
N PRO A 196 -2.55 -7.21 -8.42
CA PRO A 196 -1.97 -6.06 -9.14
C PRO A 196 -0.46 -5.90 -8.90
N ASP A 197 0.04 -6.16 -7.68
CA ASP A 197 1.47 -6.06 -7.38
C ASP A 197 2.28 -7.06 -8.22
N TYR A 198 1.81 -8.30 -8.35
CA TYR A 198 2.42 -9.29 -9.24
C TYR A 198 2.36 -8.84 -10.71
N GLU A 199 1.17 -8.43 -11.18
CA GLU A 199 0.93 -8.05 -12.58
C GLU A 199 1.85 -6.90 -13.00
N ILE A 200 1.90 -5.83 -12.19
CA ILE A 200 2.70 -4.63 -12.47
C ILE A 200 4.20 -4.92 -12.30
N SER A 201 4.63 -5.56 -11.22
CA SER A 201 6.05 -5.86 -10.97
C SER A 201 6.65 -6.71 -12.08
N ARG A 202 5.92 -7.74 -12.53
CA ARG A 202 6.34 -8.58 -13.65
C ARG A 202 6.43 -7.78 -14.94
N PHE A 203 5.44 -6.98 -15.26
CA PHE A 203 5.42 -6.13 -16.45
C PHE A 203 6.59 -5.14 -16.46
N LEU A 204 6.79 -4.40 -15.36
CA LEU A 204 7.88 -3.43 -15.23
C LEU A 204 9.26 -4.08 -15.40
N THR A 205 9.45 -5.29 -14.86
CA THR A 205 10.73 -6.00 -14.96
C THR A 205 10.95 -6.65 -16.32
N GLU A 206 10.01 -7.46 -16.78
CA GLU A 206 10.22 -8.37 -17.92
C GLU A 206 9.94 -7.71 -19.27
N ARG A 207 9.03 -6.73 -19.32
CA ARG A 207 8.65 -6.04 -20.54
C ARG A 207 9.35 -4.68 -20.68
N MET A 208 9.33 -3.89 -19.60
CA MET A 208 9.77 -2.50 -19.64
C MET A 208 11.22 -2.31 -19.17
N ASN A 209 11.79 -3.30 -18.47
CA ASN A 209 13.14 -3.22 -17.87
C ASN A 209 13.31 -1.96 -16.99
N PHE A 210 12.23 -1.56 -16.29
CA PHE A 210 12.21 -0.44 -15.37
C PHE A 210 13.10 -0.73 -14.16
N LYS A 211 13.99 0.20 -13.77
CA LYS A 211 15.05 -0.04 -12.79
C LYS A 211 14.77 0.51 -11.40
N SER A 212 13.78 1.38 -11.27
CA SER A 212 13.47 2.03 -9.99
C SER A 212 12.30 1.36 -9.26
N SER A 213 12.17 0.03 -9.43
CA SER A 213 11.34 -0.86 -8.61
C SER A 213 12.09 -2.19 -8.40
N PRO A 214 11.80 -2.95 -7.33
CA PRO A 214 12.39 -4.27 -7.13
C PRO A 214 12.11 -5.17 -8.35
N GLU A 215 13.14 -5.80 -8.88
CA GLU A 215 12.97 -6.70 -10.02
C GLU A 215 12.11 -7.92 -9.63
N TYR A 216 11.10 -8.24 -10.44
CA TYR A 216 10.36 -9.49 -10.35
C TYR A 216 11.30 -10.68 -10.54
N LYS A 217 11.26 -11.63 -9.61
CA LYS A 217 12.12 -12.83 -9.62
C LYS A 217 11.31 -14.13 -9.74
N GLY A 218 10.04 -14.11 -9.36
CA GLY A 218 9.19 -15.29 -9.45
C GLY A 218 7.85 -15.12 -8.75
N SER A 219 7.00 -16.13 -8.84
CA SER A 219 5.68 -16.09 -8.21
C SER A 219 5.13 -17.49 -7.92
N ILE A 220 4.14 -17.52 -7.03
CA ILE A 220 3.34 -18.70 -6.71
C ILE A 220 1.89 -18.38 -7.06
N SER A 221 1.22 -19.24 -7.82
CA SER A 221 -0.18 -19.11 -8.18
C SER A 221 -0.94 -20.41 -8.06
N VAL A 222 -2.26 -20.31 -7.96
CA VAL A 222 -3.18 -21.45 -7.99
C VAL A 222 -4.17 -21.25 -9.12
N ILE A 223 -4.40 -22.29 -9.90
CA ILE A 223 -5.41 -22.30 -10.95
C ILE A 223 -6.68 -22.90 -10.37
N LEU A 224 -7.74 -22.09 -10.33
CA LEU A 224 -9.09 -22.52 -10.00
C LEU A 224 -9.98 -22.48 -11.26
N THR A 225 -11.12 -23.13 -11.18
CA THR A 225 -12.14 -23.06 -12.25
C THR A 225 -12.59 -21.62 -12.52
N GLU A 226 -12.63 -20.79 -11.49
CA GLU A 226 -13.09 -19.41 -11.54
C GLU A 226 -12.01 -18.39 -11.91
N GLY A 227 -10.74 -18.78 -11.92
CA GLY A 227 -9.61 -17.92 -12.28
C GLY A 227 -8.31 -18.26 -11.56
N ASN A 228 -7.27 -17.50 -11.87
CA ASN A 228 -5.96 -17.68 -11.26
C ASN A 228 -5.82 -16.77 -10.02
N ILE A 229 -5.37 -17.36 -8.91
CA ILE A 229 -5.06 -16.65 -7.68
C ILE A 229 -3.54 -16.52 -7.54
N THR A 230 -3.06 -15.32 -7.25
CA THR A 230 -1.65 -15.12 -6.88
C THR A 230 -1.50 -15.33 -5.37
N LEU A 231 -0.65 -16.28 -4.97
CA LEU A 231 -0.36 -16.58 -3.56
C LEU A 231 0.95 -15.96 -3.08
N GLY A 232 1.90 -15.77 -3.99
CA GLY A 232 3.21 -15.23 -3.63
C GLY A 232 3.89 -14.49 -4.76
N LEU A 233 4.67 -13.48 -4.40
CA LEU A 233 5.49 -12.66 -5.30
C LEU A 233 6.93 -12.63 -4.76
N MET A 234 7.88 -13.12 -5.57
CA MET A 234 9.30 -13.03 -5.27
C MET A 234 9.94 -11.88 -6.04
N GLN A 235 10.65 -11.04 -5.32
CA GLN A 235 11.32 -9.86 -5.85
C GLN A 235 12.77 -9.77 -5.34
N GLU A 236 13.54 -8.91 -5.96
CA GLU A 236 14.85 -8.49 -5.46
C GLU A 236 14.72 -7.83 -4.08
N LEU A 237 15.62 -8.15 -3.16
CA LEU A 237 15.78 -7.38 -1.92
C LEU A 237 16.64 -6.15 -2.22
N VAL A 238 16.01 -5.00 -2.38
CA VAL A 238 16.70 -3.73 -2.66
C VAL A 238 17.44 -3.25 -1.41
N PRO A 239 18.77 -3.02 -1.47
CA PRO A 239 19.49 -2.32 -0.40
C PRO A 239 18.90 -0.91 -0.21
N ASN A 240 18.65 -0.50 1.04
CA ASN A 240 18.02 0.79 1.30
C ASN A 240 18.40 1.35 2.67
N GLN A 241 18.18 2.66 2.86
CA GLN A 241 18.33 3.38 4.13
C GLN A 241 16.99 3.62 4.85
N GLY A 242 15.95 2.91 4.46
CA GLY A 242 14.57 3.06 4.96
C GLY A 242 13.64 3.64 3.91
N ASP A 243 12.40 3.87 4.33
CA ASP A 243 11.39 4.47 3.45
C ASP A 243 11.54 6.00 3.35
N ALA A 244 11.00 6.56 2.26
CA ALA A 244 11.05 7.99 2.01
C ALA A 244 10.15 8.80 2.98
N TRP A 245 9.21 8.17 3.67
CA TRP A 245 8.41 8.82 4.70
C TRP A 245 9.28 9.23 5.88
N LYS A 246 10.07 8.29 6.42
CA LYS A 246 11.01 8.57 7.51
C LYS A 246 12.07 9.58 7.09
N PHE A 247 12.65 9.40 5.91
CA PHE A 247 13.60 10.35 5.33
C PHE A 247 13.01 11.76 5.26
N MET A 248 11.77 11.92 4.76
CA MET A 248 11.14 13.23 4.64
C MET A 248 10.85 13.87 5.99
N LEU A 249 10.43 13.09 7.00
CA LEU A 249 10.25 13.60 8.36
C LEU A 249 11.55 14.17 8.93
N GLU A 250 12.68 13.46 8.75
CA GLU A 250 14.01 13.90 9.21
C GLU A 250 14.46 15.18 8.47
N GLU A 251 14.24 15.26 7.16
CA GLU A 251 14.60 16.44 6.36
C GLU A 251 13.73 17.66 6.71
N VAL A 252 12.42 17.46 6.86
CA VAL A 252 11.51 18.54 7.26
C VAL A 252 11.83 19.05 8.67
N ASP A 253 12.15 18.15 9.61
CA ASP A 253 12.58 18.55 10.96
C ASP A 253 13.83 19.43 10.91
N ARG A 254 14.85 19.03 10.14
CA ARG A 254 16.06 19.83 9.90
C ARG A 254 15.75 21.19 9.28
N ILE A 255 14.81 21.25 8.33
CA ILE A 255 14.40 22.50 7.68
C ILE A 255 13.73 23.43 8.70
N PHE A 256 12.86 22.92 9.57
CA PHE A 256 12.23 23.73 10.60
C PHE A 256 13.22 24.20 11.69
N GLU A 257 14.22 23.39 12.05
CA GLU A 257 15.31 23.84 12.91
C GLU A 257 16.08 25.03 12.31
N ASN A 258 16.27 25.04 10.99
CA ASN A 258 16.94 26.15 10.29
C ASN A 258 16.19 27.48 10.40
N LEU A 259 14.87 27.51 10.62
CA LEU A 259 14.14 28.75 10.90
C LEU A 259 14.74 29.48 12.08
N ASN A 260 15.01 28.73 13.16
CA ASN A 260 15.58 29.28 14.39
C ASN A 260 17.08 29.57 14.25
N HIS A 261 17.86 28.60 13.76
CA HIS A 261 19.32 28.75 13.63
C HIS A 261 19.72 29.92 12.74
N LYS A 262 18.99 30.14 11.65
CA LYS A 262 19.25 31.25 10.71
C LYS A 262 18.43 32.50 10.97
N LYS A 263 17.61 32.51 12.04
CA LYS A 263 16.72 33.65 12.44
C LYS A 263 15.84 34.11 11.28
N ILE A 264 15.24 33.17 10.55
CA ILE A 264 14.42 33.43 9.36
C ILE A 264 13.09 34.01 9.80
N LYS A 265 12.69 35.13 9.19
CA LYS A 265 11.36 35.73 9.39
C LYS A 265 10.38 35.11 8.42
N ILE A 266 9.48 34.26 8.91
CA ILE A 266 8.52 33.50 8.10
C ILE A 266 7.69 34.40 7.20
N ASN A 267 7.23 35.55 7.70
CA ASN A 267 6.46 36.54 6.94
C ASN A 267 7.24 37.25 5.81
N LYS A 268 8.54 37.02 5.69
CA LYS A 268 9.39 37.50 4.59
C LYS A 268 9.76 36.43 3.58
N LEU A 269 9.41 35.17 3.84
CA LEU A 269 9.63 34.10 2.87
C LEU A 269 8.75 34.35 1.64
N PRO A 270 9.31 34.25 0.43
CA PRO A 270 8.52 34.38 -0.79
C PRO A 270 7.50 33.24 -0.89
N ASP A 271 6.24 33.58 -1.09
CA ASP A 271 5.15 32.63 -1.34
C ASP A 271 4.86 32.51 -2.84
N ILE A 272 4.31 31.39 -3.25
CA ILE A 272 3.98 31.09 -4.65
C ILE A 272 2.61 30.40 -4.74
N ASP A 273 2.03 30.39 -5.94
CA ASP A 273 0.79 29.62 -6.22
C ASP A 273 1.07 28.11 -6.15
N LEU A 274 0.09 27.34 -5.68
CA LEU A 274 0.21 25.90 -5.40
C LEU A 274 0.71 25.09 -6.63
N PHE A 275 0.28 25.42 -7.86
CA PHE A 275 0.68 24.67 -9.06
C PHE A 275 1.69 25.43 -9.93
N LYS A 276 2.41 26.39 -9.34
CA LYS A 276 3.49 27.06 -10.04
C LYS A 276 4.62 26.08 -10.28
N ARG A 277 4.90 25.79 -11.55
CA ARG A 277 6.04 24.95 -11.95
C ARG A 277 7.34 25.72 -11.82
N LEU A 278 8.35 25.11 -11.18
CA LEU A 278 9.63 25.73 -10.92
C LEU A 278 10.79 24.78 -11.24
N LYS A 279 11.72 25.23 -12.05
CA LYS A 279 13.04 24.59 -12.11
C LYS A 279 13.82 24.91 -10.83
N ILE A 280 14.75 24.05 -10.44
CA ILE A 280 15.55 24.25 -9.21
C ILE A 280 16.28 25.61 -9.20
N ASN A 281 16.79 26.05 -10.35
CA ASN A 281 17.45 27.34 -10.48
C ASN A 281 16.50 28.55 -10.43
N GLU A 282 15.20 28.34 -10.42
CA GLU A 282 14.16 29.37 -10.25
C GLU A 282 13.65 29.45 -8.80
N VAL A 283 14.08 28.52 -7.94
CA VAL A 283 13.75 28.57 -6.51
C VAL A 283 14.48 29.75 -5.88
N PRO A 284 13.79 30.67 -5.18
CA PRO A 284 14.41 31.82 -4.56
C PRO A 284 15.54 31.46 -3.60
N HIS A 285 16.56 32.31 -3.55
CA HIS A 285 17.74 32.07 -2.70
C HIS A 285 17.37 31.93 -1.22
N GLU A 286 16.40 32.72 -0.75
CA GLU A 286 15.87 32.66 0.63
C GLU A 286 15.30 31.27 0.96
N ILE A 287 14.64 30.60 0.01
CA ILE A 287 14.11 29.25 0.16
C ILE A 287 15.23 28.22 0.13
N ILE A 288 16.21 28.38 -0.77
CA ILE A 288 17.38 27.49 -0.82
C ILE A 288 18.21 27.63 0.46
N ASP A 289 18.39 28.85 0.97
CA ASP A 289 19.08 29.09 2.24
C ASP A 289 18.34 28.42 3.42
N TRP A 290 17.03 28.49 3.43
CA TRP A 290 16.22 27.87 4.48
C TRP A 290 16.22 26.35 4.38
N ALA A 291 15.73 25.81 3.27
CA ALA A 291 15.48 24.38 3.12
C ALA A 291 16.73 23.57 2.74
N GLY A 292 17.68 24.21 2.04
CA GLY A 292 18.84 23.56 1.44
C GLY A 292 18.56 23.08 0.02
N LEU A 293 19.59 23.10 -0.82
CA LEU A 293 19.49 22.62 -2.22
C LEU A 293 19.23 21.12 -2.30
N SER A 294 19.78 20.34 -1.37
CA SER A 294 19.74 18.87 -1.38
C SER A 294 18.31 18.31 -1.42
N ILE A 295 17.39 18.90 -0.67
CA ILE A 295 15.99 18.41 -0.64
C ILE A 295 15.31 18.59 -2.00
N PHE A 296 15.57 19.70 -2.71
CA PHE A 296 15.00 19.95 -4.04
C PHE A 296 15.56 18.99 -5.07
N LEU A 297 16.85 18.63 -4.99
CA LEU A 297 17.45 17.58 -5.84
C LEU A 297 16.80 16.23 -5.58
N ARG A 298 16.52 15.88 -4.32
CA ARG A 298 15.79 14.65 -3.96
C ARG A 298 14.37 14.63 -4.53
N ILE A 299 13.64 15.74 -4.39
CA ILE A 299 12.30 15.89 -4.97
C ILE A 299 12.33 15.75 -6.49
N GLN A 300 13.34 16.34 -7.15
CA GLN A 300 13.54 16.20 -8.59
C GLN A 300 13.78 14.74 -8.99
N THR A 301 14.63 14.01 -8.26
CA THR A 301 14.87 12.58 -8.50
C THR A 301 13.59 11.77 -8.33
N LEU A 302 12.84 11.99 -7.25
CA LEU A 302 11.57 11.29 -7.01
C LEU A 302 10.54 11.57 -8.12
N ALA A 303 10.43 12.83 -8.55
CA ALA A 303 9.55 13.21 -9.67
C ALA A 303 9.95 12.52 -10.98
N THR A 304 11.26 12.40 -11.24
CA THR A 304 11.80 11.69 -12.42
C THR A 304 11.41 10.22 -12.36
N ARG A 305 11.63 9.53 -11.23
CA ARG A 305 11.27 8.10 -11.08
C ARG A 305 9.77 7.87 -11.20
N THR A 306 8.96 8.79 -10.67
CA THR A 306 7.49 8.74 -10.82
C THR A 306 7.08 8.87 -12.29
N ALA A 307 7.67 9.79 -13.04
CA ALA A 307 7.38 9.96 -14.46
C ALA A 307 7.82 8.75 -15.28
N GLU A 308 9.01 8.22 -15.03
CA GLU A 308 9.55 7.02 -15.69
C GLU A 308 8.66 5.79 -15.43
N MET A 309 8.16 5.62 -14.20
CA MET A 309 7.19 4.58 -13.87
C MET A 309 5.91 4.72 -14.70
N HIS A 310 5.34 5.91 -14.76
CA HIS A 310 4.12 6.16 -15.54
C HIS A 310 4.33 5.99 -17.05
N ILE A 311 5.48 6.40 -17.56
CA ILE A 311 5.86 6.13 -18.97
C ILE A 311 5.88 4.63 -19.22
N ALA A 312 6.54 3.86 -18.34
CA ALA A 312 6.57 2.40 -18.48
C ALA A 312 5.17 1.79 -18.43
N LEU A 313 4.32 2.19 -17.47
CA LEU A 313 2.96 1.69 -17.31
C LEU A 313 1.98 2.12 -18.43
N GLY A 314 2.34 3.10 -19.24
CA GLY A 314 1.53 3.65 -20.33
C GLY A 314 2.12 3.49 -21.72
N SER A 315 3.06 2.57 -21.95
CA SER A 315 3.78 2.49 -23.23
C SER A 315 3.54 1.22 -24.04
N ASP A 316 2.92 0.19 -23.49
CA ASP A 316 2.67 -1.07 -24.22
C ASP A 316 1.39 -1.00 -25.04
N ILE A 317 1.48 -1.35 -26.31
CA ILE A 317 0.35 -1.39 -27.26
C ILE A 317 -0.22 -2.80 -27.46
N HIS A 318 0.44 -3.82 -26.96
CA HIS A 318 0.08 -5.23 -27.15
C HIS A 318 -0.63 -5.82 -25.94
N GLU A 319 -0.26 -5.38 -24.75
CA GLU A 319 -0.87 -5.84 -23.50
C GLU A 319 -1.96 -4.86 -23.06
N THR A 320 -3.21 -5.25 -23.25
CA THR A 320 -4.39 -4.37 -23.02
C THR A 320 -4.44 -3.79 -21.62
N ALA A 321 -3.89 -4.47 -20.60
CA ALA A 321 -3.80 -3.97 -19.23
C ALA A 321 -2.97 -2.68 -19.15
N PHE A 322 -1.95 -2.52 -19.99
CA PHE A 322 -0.99 -1.42 -19.96
C PHE A 322 -1.08 -0.47 -21.16
N THR A 323 -1.98 -0.74 -22.11
CA THR A 323 -2.25 0.19 -23.22
C THR A 323 -3.00 1.42 -22.71
N PRO A 324 -2.55 2.65 -22.98
CA PRO A 324 -3.28 3.85 -22.61
C PRO A 324 -4.71 3.88 -23.18
N THR A 325 -5.62 4.52 -22.48
CA THR A 325 -7.03 4.66 -22.90
C THR A 325 -7.54 6.07 -22.70
N THR A 326 -8.37 6.53 -23.63
CA THR A 326 -9.05 7.82 -23.53
C THR A 326 -10.20 7.78 -22.51
N TYR A 327 -10.66 8.93 -22.08
CA TYR A 327 -11.84 9.04 -21.23
C TYR A 327 -13.10 8.77 -22.04
N ASN A 328 -14.02 8.01 -21.46
CA ASN A 328 -15.29 7.62 -22.09
C ASN A 328 -16.46 7.71 -21.10
N GLY A 329 -17.67 7.44 -21.60
CA GLY A 329 -18.89 7.48 -20.79
C GLY A 329 -18.88 6.48 -19.64
N ASP A 330 -18.38 5.25 -19.85
CA ASP A 330 -18.35 4.21 -18.82
C ASP A 330 -17.45 4.61 -17.65
N TYR A 331 -16.28 5.18 -17.93
CA TYR A 331 -15.41 5.73 -16.90
C TYR A 331 -16.08 6.88 -16.14
N THR A 332 -16.79 7.77 -16.84
CA THR A 332 -17.52 8.86 -16.22
C THR A 332 -18.57 8.35 -15.24
N VAL A 333 -19.35 7.34 -15.65
CA VAL A 333 -20.38 6.71 -14.79
C VAL A 333 -19.74 6.03 -13.58
N TRP A 334 -18.70 5.22 -13.81
CA TRP A 334 -17.98 4.55 -12.72
C TRP A 334 -17.43 5.53 -11.68
N LEU A 335 -16.77 6.60 -12.14
CA LEU A 335 -16.18 7.61 -11.27
C LEU A 335 -17.24 8.39 -10.48
N LYS A 336 -18.34 8.82 -11.15
CA LYS A 336 -19.45 9.51 -10.50
C LYS A 336 -20.10 8.66 -9.40
N ASN A 337 -20.35 7.38 -9.66
CA ASN A 337 -20.94 6.48 -8.67
C ASN A 337 -20.05 6.33 -7.45
N ARG A 338 -18.75 6.10 -7.66
CA ARG A 338 -17.75 5.98 -6.61
C ARG A 338 -17.68 7.25 -5.75
N LEU A 339 -17.55 8.41 -6.39
CA LEU A 339 -17.37 9.68 -5.69
C LEU A 339 -18.64 10.17 -5.00
N THR A 340 -19.81 9.91 -5.55
CA THR A 340 -21.09 10.26 -4.89
C THR A 340 -21.18 9.55 -3.53
N TYR A 341 -20.89 8.24 -3.51
CA TYR A 341 -20.92 7.48 -2.27
C TYR A 341 -19.85 7.95 -1.28
N GLN A 342 -18.61 8.11 -1.74
CA GLN A 342 -17.51 8.56 -0.89
C GLN A 342 -17.78 9.94 -0.29
N PHE A 343 -18.18 10.90 -1.12
CA PHE A 343 -18.44 12.27 -0.66
C PHE A 343 -19.56 12.33 0.38
N GLN A 344 -20.69 11.64 0.13
CA GLN A 344 -21.79 11.62 1.09
C GLN A 344 -21.39 10.97 2.42
N ASN A 345 -20.66 9.87 2.35
CA ASN A 345 -20.16 9.20 3.56
C ASN A 345 -19.23 10.13 4.37
N ARG A 346 -18.29 10.83 3.70
CA ARG A 346 -17.35 11.73 4.39
C ARG A 346 -18.04 12.98 4.96
N LEU A 347 -19.06 13.48 4.31
CA LEU A 347 -19.91 14.54 4.88
C LEU A 347 -20.59 14.08 6.16
N ASN A 348 -21.22 12.91 6.16
CA ASN A 348 -21.88 12.37 7.33
C ASN A 348 -20.89 12.17 8.49
N ILE A 349 -19.68 11.65 8.20
CA ILE A 349 -18.62 11.50 9.21
C ILE A 349 -18.23 12.86 9.77
N LEU A 350 -18.04 13.88 8.93
CA LEU A 350 -17.68 15.23 9.39
C LEU A 350 -18.77 15.84 10.28
N GLU A 351 -20.04 15.84 9.81
CA GLU A 351 -21.17 16.38 10.56
C GLU A 351 -21.30 15.71 11.95
N ASN A 352 -21.12 14.40 12.03
CA ASN A 352 -21.19 13.65 13.29
C ASN A 352 -19.99 13.87 14.22
N ASN A 353 -18.87 14.35 13.72
CA ASN A 353 -17.63 14.54 14.48
C ASN A 353 -17.24 16.00 14.70
N LEU A 354 -18.05 16.98 14.27
CA LEU A 354 -17.77 18.42 14.47
C LEU A 354 -17.47 18.76 15.94
N HIS A 355 -18.16 18.13 16.87
CA HIS A 355 -17.98 18.35 18.32
C HIS A 355 -16.61 17.92 18.85
N LYS A 356 -15.81 17.18 18.06
CA LYS A 356 -14.44 16.75 18.40
C LYS A 356 -13.38 17.71 17.88
N LEU A 357 -13.77 18.74 17.11
CA LEU A 357 -12.87 19.68 16.46
C LEU A 357 -12.83 20.99 17.23
N ASP A 358 -11.66 21.64 17.22
CA ASP A 358 -11.43 22.96 17.81
C ASP A 358 -10.55 23.82 16.91
N GLY A 359 -10.41 25.10 17.26
CA GLY A 359 -9.50 26.05 16.60
C GLY A 359 -9.65 26.04 15.07
N LEU A 360 -8.50 26.02 14.37
CA LEU A 360 -8.44 26.06 12.91
C LEU A 360 -9.16 24.88 12.25
N ALA A 361 -9.10 23.69 12.85
CA ALA A 361 -9.78 22.51 12.29
C ALA A 361 -11.30 22.69 12.24
N LEU A 362 -11.90 23.25 13.29
CA LEU A 362 -13.33 23.55 13.32
C LEU A 362 -13.71 24.67 12.34
N GLU A 363 -12.90 25.70 12.23
CA GLU A 363 -13.12 26.80 11.27
C GLU A 363 -13.15 26.27 9.84
N LEU A 364 -12.12 25.51 9.44
CA LEU A 364 -12.03 24.91 8.11
C LEU A 364 -13.12 23.87 7.83
N ALA A 365 -13.55 23.14 8.86
CA ALA A 365 -14.67 22.19 8.74
C ALA A 365 -15.99 22.91 8.44
N ASN A 366 -16.26 24.05 9.08
CA ASN A 366 -17.43 24.85 8.78
C ASN A 366 -17.37 25.44 7.36
N GLN A 367 -16.21 25.97 6.94
CA GLN A 367 -16.00 26.43 5.56
C GLN A 367 -16.26 25.31 4.54
N PHE A 368 -15.78 24.10 4.80
CA PHE A 368 -16.06 22.92 3.95
C PHE A 368 -17.56 22.65 3.84
N LEU A 369 -18.29 22.69 4.95
CA LEU A 369 -19.74 22.47 4.98
C LEU A 369 -20.52 23.57 4.25
N ASP A 370 -20.09 24.81 4.35
CA ASP A 370 -20.70 25.94 3.63
C ASP A 370 -20.52 25.80 2.11
N HIS A 371 -19.36 25.28 1.66
CA HIS A 371 -19.04 25.06 0.24
C HIS A 371 -19.34 23.65 -0.27
N LYS A 372 -19.98 22.79 0.52
CA LYS A 372 -20.25 21.38 0.15
C LYS A 372 -20.97 21.19 -1.20
N LYS A 373 -21.81 22.13 -1.60
CA LYS A 373 -22.52 22.08 -2.90
C LYS A 373 -21.56 22.32 -4.06
N GLU A 374 -20.63 23.24 -3.91
CA GLU A 374 -19.63 23.58 -4.93
C GLU A 374 -18.62 22.43 -5.10
N ILE A 375 -18.15 21.87 -4.00
CA ILE A 375 -17.27 20.70 -4.00
C ILE A 375 -17.96 19.51 -4.67
N ARG A 376 -19.21 19.25 -4.31
CA ARG A 376 -20.01 18.19 -4.94
C ARG A 376 -20.16 18.42 -6.45
N LYS A 377 -20.42 19.66 -6.88
CA LYS A 377 -20.55 20.02 -8.29
C LYS A 377 -19.25 19.74 -9.05
N LEU A 378 -18.09 20.09 -8.48
CA LEU A 378 -16.79 19.79 -9.08
C LEU A 378 -16.61 18.29 -9.34
N PHE A 379 -17.03 17.43 -8.41
CA PHE A 379 -16.92 15.98 -8.57
C PHE A 379 -17.91 15.37 -9.57
N LEU A 380 -19.14 15.87 -9.65
CA LEU A 380 -20.24 15.16 -10.31
C LEU A 380 -20.63 15.76 -11.67
N ASP A 381 -20.40 17.05 -11.88
CA ASP A 381 -20.91 17.74 -13.06
C ASP A 381 -19.87 17.86 -14.19
N PHE A 382 -18.66 17.35 -13.99
CA PHE A 382 -17.64 17.41 -15.01
C PHE A 382 -17.85 16.34 -16.11
N ASP A 383 -17.72 16.76 -17.36
CA ASP A 383 -17.77 15.88 -18.53
C ASP A 383 -16.38 15.38 -18.90
N TRP A 384 -16.04 14.21 -18.39
CA TRP A 384 -14.74 13.56 -18.59
C TRP A 384 -14.44 13.23 -20.06
N THR A 385 -15.44 13.11 -20.92
CA THR A 385 -15.21 12.81 -22.34
C THR A 385 -14.52 13.96 -23.09
N LYS A 386 -14.46 15.16 -22.48
CA LYS A 386 -13.75 16.33 -23.05
C LYS A 386 -12.25 16.31 -22.80
N MET A 387 -11.76 15.44 -21.94
CA MET A 387 -10.34 15.31 -21.67
C MET A 387 -9.57 14.78 -22.88
N LYS A 388 -8.37 15.33 -23.10
CA LYS A 388 -7.50 14.97 -24.22
C LYS A 388 -6.32 14.10 -23.76
N SER A 389 -6.02 14.09 -22.46
CA SER A 389 -5.06 13.18 -21.84
C SER A 389 -5.56 11.74 -21.84
N GLU A 390 -4.72 10.84 -21.44
CA GLU A 390 -5.02 9.41 -21.38
C GLU A 390 -4.95 8.89 -19.94
N ARG A 391 -5.62 7.78 -19.73
CA ARG A 391 -5.60 7.00 -18.51
C ARG A 391 -4.73 5.78 -18.71
N ILE A 392 -3.93 5.45 -17.71
CA ILE A 392 -3.01 4.31 -17.69
C ILE A 392 -3.25 3.45 -16.45
N ARG A 393 -2.60 2.31 -16.37
CA ARG A 393 -2.41 1.64 -15.08
C ARG A 393 -1.54 2.56 -14.21
N ILE A 394 -1.92 2.71 -12.96
CA ILE A 394 -1.22 3.53 -11.99
C ILE A 394 -0.83 2.69 -10.78
N HIS A 395 0.01 3.22 -9.90
CA HIS A 395 0.31 2.63 -8.61
C HIS A 395 -0.95 2.50 -7.75
N GLY A 396 -1.75 3.56 -7.69
CA GLY A 396 -3.07 3.60 -7.06
C GLY A 396 -3.08 3.91 -5.56
N ASP A 397 -1.98 3.68 -4.84
CA ASP A 397 -1.77 4.11 -3.45
C ASP A 397 -0.36 4.67 -3.25
N TYR A 398 0.01 5.64 -4.11
CA TYR A 398 1.36 6.19 -4.19
C TYR A 398 1.60 7.27 -3.13
N HIS A 399 2.53 7.00 -2.22
CA HIS A 399 2.94 7.91 -1.15
C HIS A 399 4.38 7.61 -0.70
N LEU A 400 4.98 8.47 0.14
CA LEU A 400 6.36 8.34 0.60
C LEU A 400 6.67 7.00 1.30
N GLY A 401 5.68 6.39 1.97
CA GLY A 401 5.84 5.08 2.60
C GLY A 401 5.97 3.91 1.61
N GLN A 402 5.63 4.12 0.33
CA GLN A 402 5.78 3.13 -0.75
C GLN A 402 7.04 3.36 -1.58
N VAL A 403 8.00 4.13 -1.04
CA VAL A 403 9.24 4.47 -1.72
C VAL A 403 10.41 4.21 -0.78
N LEU A 404 11.41 3.44 -1.22
CA LEU A 404 12.67 3.25 -0.51
C LEU A 404 13.72 4.25 -0.96
N VAL A 405 14.55 4.69 -0.02
CA VAL A 405 15.73 5.52 -0.27
C VAL A 405 16.94 4.62 -0.49
N ASN A 406 17.61 4.74 -1.61
CA ASN A 406 18.85 4.01 -1.92
C ASN A 406 19.92 4.99 -2.40
N GLY A 407 20.82 5.38 -1.50
CA GLY A 407 21.80 6.43 -1.78
C GLY A 407 21.11 7.73 -2.20
N ASP A 408 21.37 8.20 -3.41
CA ASP A 408 20.73 9.40 -3.97
C ASP A 408 19.49 9.12 -4.83
N ASP A 409 19.05 7.87 -4.88
CA ASP A 409 17.95 7.41 -5.71
C ASP A 409 16.77 6.83 -4.88
N PHE A 410 15.68 6.50 -5.59
CA PHE A 410 14.46 5.98 -5.02
C PHE A 410 13.98 4.72 -5.74
N TYR A 411 13.40 3.78 -4.97
CA TYR A 411 12.74 2.57 -5.48
C TYR A 411 11.29 2.55 -5.07
N ILE A 412 10.40 2.36 -6.03
CA ILE A 412 8.94 2.35 -5.86
C ILE A 412 8.48 0.92 -5.60
N LEU A 413 7.69 0.72 -4.55
CA LEU A 413 7.24 -0.58 -4.04
C LEU A 413 5.73 -0.69 -4.07
N ASP A 414 5.23 -1.94 -3.93
CA ASP A 414 3.87 -2.24 -3.44
C ASP A 414 2.74 -1.74 -4.34
N PHE A 415 2.68 -2.25 -5.55
CA PHE A 415 1.69 -1.90 -6.57
C PHE A 415 0.29 -2.53 -6.34
N GLU A 416 -0.08 -2.83 -5.10
CA GLU A 416 -1.38 -3.42 -4.77
C GLU A 416 -2.56 -2.48 -5.01
N GLY A 417 -2.33 -1.16 -5.07
CA GLY A 417 -3.38 -0.15 -5.12
C GLY A 417 -4.07 0.07 -3.78
N GLU A 418 -5.10 0.92 -3.76
CA GLU A 418 -5.77 1.36 -2.54
C GLU A 418 -6.46 0.19 -1.79
N PRO A 419 -6.11 -0.10 -0.52
CA PRO A 419 -6.58 -1.29 0.21
C PRO A 419 -8.10 -1.38 0.37
N GLU A 420 -8.81 -0.23 0.48
CA GLU A 420 -10.27 -0.17 0.62
C GLU A 420 -11.01 -0.39 -0.72
N SER A 421 -10.31 -0.32 -1.85
CA SER A 421 -10.89 -0.54 -3.18
C SER A 421 -11.00 -2.02 -3.50
N THR A 422 -12.05 -2.39 -4.27
CA THR A 422 -12.18 -3.75 -4.78
C THR A 422 -11.01 -4.09 -5.70
N ILE A 423 -10.67 -5.38 -5.84
CA ILE A 423 -9.59 -5.81 -6.74
C ILE A 423 -9.83 -5.38 -8.20
N ARG A 424 -11.07 -5.29 -8.62
CA ARG A 424 -11.48 -4.80 -9.93
C ARG A 424 -11.17 -3.31 -10.07
N ASP A 425 -11.52 -2.51 -9.07
CA ASP A 425 -11.32 -1.06 -9.09
C ASP A 425 -9.83 -0.68 -9.05
N ARG A 426 -9.00 -1.46 -8.36
CA ARG A 426 -7.54 -1.28 -8.34
C ARG A 426 -6.91 -1.46 -9.73
N LYS A 427 -7.57 -2.19 -10.64
CA LYS A 427 -7.11 -2.41 -12.02
C LYS A 427 -7.65 -1.41 -13.04
N VAL A 428 -8.58 -0.55 -12.64
CA VAL A 428 -9.12 0.49 -13.53
C VAL A 428 -8.03 1.50 -13.87
N LYS A 429 -7.84 1.76 -15.16
CA LYS A 429 -6.94 2.82 -15.62
C LYS A 429 -7.42 4.18 -15.19
N GLN A 430 -6.53 4.99 -14.67
CA GLN A 430 -6.83 6.30 -14.11
C GLN A 430 -5.81 7.34 -14.63
N PRO A 431 -6.08 8.64 -14.48
CA PRO A 431 -5.10 9.65 -14.81
C PRO A 431 -3.83 9.44 -13.98
N PRO A 432 -2.61 9.46 -14.57
CA PRO A 432 -1.36 9.31 -13.84
C PRO A 432 -1.16 10.39 -12.77
N LEU A 433 -1.79 11.55 -12.96
CA LEU A 433 -1.80 12.64 -11.98
C LEU A 433 -2.48 12.29 -10.65
N LYS A 434 -3.20 11.17 -10.57
CA LYS A 434 -3.74 10.67 -9.30
C LYS A 434 -2.64 10.20 -8.35
N ASP A 435 -1.63 9.51 -8.86
CA ASP A 435 -0.44 9.13 -8.07
C ASP A 435 0.38 10.38 -7.69
N VAL A 436 0.54 11.33 -8.61
CA VAL A 436 1.19 12.62 -8.31
C VAL A 436 0.47 13.36 -7.18
N ALA A 437 -0.86 13.40 -7.20
CA ALA A 437 -1.66 13.98 -6.12
C ALA A 437 -1.48 13.23 -4.80
N GLY A 438 -1.40 11.89 -4.82
CA GLY A 438 -1.08 11.07 -3.65
C GLY A 438 0.27 11.44 -3.03
N MET A 439 1.30 11.61 -3.87
CA MET A 439 2.63 12.03 -3.41
C MET A 439 2.61 13.46 -2.84
N PHE A 440 1.88 14.40 -3.45
CA PHE A 440 1.73 15.75 -2.90
C PHE A 440 1.04 15.73 -1.54
N ARG A 441 -0.01 14.93 -1.38
CA ARG A 441 -0.63 14.73 -0.06
C ARG A 441 0.36 14.17 0.94
N SER A 442 1.21 13.23 0.52
CA SER A 442 2.24 12.67 1.40
C SER A 442 3.29 13.70 1.84
N PHE A 443 3.70 14.62 0.96
CA PHE A 443 4.52 15.77 1.36
C PHE A 443 3.82 16.66 2.40
N HIS A 444 2.56 16.98 2.15
CA HIS A 444 1.77 17.80 3.08
C HIS A 444 1.68 17.14 4.45
N TYR A 445 1.38 15.84 4.48
CA TYR A 445 1.34 15.07 5.72
C TYR A 445 2.69 15.03 6.44
N SER A 446 3.82 14.87 5.74
CA SER A 446 5.13 14.84 6.38
C SER A 446 5.48 16.16 7.06
N ILE A 447 5.13 17.28 6.45
CA ILE A 447 5.33 18.61 7.01
C ILE A 447 4.51 18.80 8.28
N TYR A 448 3.20 18.53 8.23
CA TYR A 448 2.33 18.69 9.40
C TYR A 448 2.63 17.68 10.52
N ALA A 449 2.95 16.43 10.16
CA ALA A 449 3.37 15.43 11.14
C ALA A 449 4.63 15.87 11.90
N THR A 450 5.60 16.46 11.20
CA THR A 450 6.80 17.01 11.83
C THR A 450 6.45 18.15 12.79
N ILE A 451 5.57 19.07 12.39
CA ILE A 451 5.11 20.17 13.25
C ILE A 451 4.40 19.62 14.50
N PHE A 452 3.48 18.64 14.35
CA PHE A 452 2.75 18.09 15.50
C PHE A 452 3.63 17.31 16.47
N ASN A 453 4.59 16.54 15.94
CA ASN A 453 5.46 15.70 16.74
C ASN A 453 6.54 16.53 17.49
N ASN A 454 6.92 17.68 16.94
CA ASN A 454 8.06 18.49 17.42
C ASN A 454 7.66 19.93 17.79
N LYS A 455 6.38 20.23 18.06
CA LYS A 455 5.91 21.61 18.27
C LYS A 455 6.67 22.35 19.38
N ASP A 456 7.06 21.66 20.43
CA ASP A 456 7.79 22.23 21.57
C ASP A 456 9.29 22.46 21.31
N LYS A 457 9.80 21.93 20.18
CA LYS A 457 11.18 22.09 19.72
C LYS A 457 11.42 23.42 19.02
N TYR A 458 10.38 23.99 18.40
CA TYR A 458 10.49 25.21 17.60
C TYR A 458 9.96 26.43 18.38
N PRO A 459 10.71 27.56 18.46
CA PRO A 459 10.32 28.75 19.20
C PRO A 459 9.35 29.66 18.39
N TYR A 460 8.38 29.06 17.70
CA TYR A 460 7.37 29.72 16.88
C TYR A 460 5.97 29.24 17.30
N ASP A 461 4.97 30.10 17.13
CA ASP A 461 3.61 29.63 17.34
C ASP A 461 3.13 28.70 16.23
N GLN A 462 2.04 27.98 16.48
CA GLN A 462 1.52 26.99 15.55
C GLN A 462 1.07 27.61 14.21
N LYS A 463 0.55 28.85 14.23
CA LYS A 463 0.11 29.56 13.02
C LYS A 463 1.32 29.90 12.14
N GLU A 464 2.40 30.36 12.73
CA GLU A 464 3.66 30.65 12.03
C GLU A 464 4.25 29.37 11.42
N LEU A 465 4.28 28.26 12.19
CA LEU A 465 4.77 26.97 11.69
C LEU A 465 3.92 26.44 10.53
N PHE A 466 2.59 26.57 10.60
CA PHE A 466 1.72 26.19 9.48
C PHE A 466 1.95 27.06 8.25
N GLN A 467 2.14 28.39 8.43
CA GLN A 467 2.47 29.28 7.32
C GLN A 467 3.79 28.89 6.65
N ALA A 468 4.83 28.60 7.42
CA ALA A 468 6.11 28.12 6.88
C ALA A 468 5.93 26.76 6.16
N GLY A 469 5.15 25.86 6.75
CA GLY A 469 4.84 24.56 6.18
C GLY A 469 4.15 24.66 4.82
N GLU A 470 3.14 25.53 4.68
CA GLU A 470 2.44 25.76 3.41
C GLU A 470 3.38 26.35 2.34
N ILE A 471 4.27 27.28 2.70
CA ILE A 471 5.27 27.81 1.78
C ILE A 471 6.20 26.66 1.30
N LEU A 472 6.73 25.87 2.23
CA LEU A 472 7.62 24.74 1.89
C LEU A 472 6.91 23.73 0.98
N PHE A 473 5.67 23.37 1.30
CA PHE A 473 4.85 22.46 0.52
C PHE A 473 4.69 22.93 -0.94
N LYS A 474 4.36 24.20 -1.15
CA LYS A 474 4.21 24.76 -2.50
C LYS A 474 5.50 24.68 -3.32
N TYR A 475 6.67 24.88 -2.71
CA TYR A 475 7.96 24.71 -3.40
C TYR A 475 8.27 23.26 -3.71
N PHE A 476 7.94 22.32 -2.82
CA PHE A 476 8.08 20.89 -3.09
C PHE A 476 7.20 20.48 -4.28
N VAL A 477 5.92 20.90 -4.28
CA VAL A 477 4.99 20.68 -5.40
C VAL A 477 5.52 21.32 -6.69
N GLY A 478 6.02 22.55 -6.64
CA GLY A 478 6.48 23.28 -7.82
C GLY A 478 7.64 22.59 -8.52
N VAL A 479 8.65 22.15 -7.77
CA VAL A 479 9.82 21.45 -8.32
C VAL A 479 9.44 20.05 -8.82
N PHE A 480 8.63 19.32 -8.05
CA PHE A 480 8.15 17.99 -8.45
C PHE A 480 7.34 18.09 -9.76
N LEU A 481 6.35 18.98 -9.81
CA LEU A 481 5.46 19.12 -10.94
C LEU A 481 6.19 19.55 -12.23
N GLN A 482 7.15 20.46 -12.12
CA GLN A 482 7.99 20.87 -13.26
C GLN A 482 8.73 19.68 -13.83
N THR A 483 9.46 18.95 -12.97
CA THR A 483 10.27 17.79 -13.38
C THR A 483 9.39 16.67 -13.93
N TYR A 484 8.33 16.32 -13.22
CA TYR A 484 7.41 15.28 -13.65
C TYR A 484 6.82 15.56 -15.04
N THR A 485 6.35 16.79 -15.28
CA THR A 485 5.75 17.14 -16.57
C THR A 485 6.76 17.15 -17.70
N GLU A 486 7.99 17.64 -17.48
CA GLU A 486 9.06 17.60 -18.48
C GLU A 486 9.42 16.16 -18.87
N VAL A 487 9.63 15.29 -17.90
CA VAL A 487 10.01 13.89 -18.14
C VAL A 487 8.87 13.10 -18.78
N ALA A 488 7.64 13.23 -18.26
CA ALA A 488 6.47 12.52 -18.78
C ALA A 488 6.19 12.88 -20.25
N GLN A 489 6.22 14.17 -20.59
CA GLN A 489 6.03 14.64 -21.96
C GLN A 489 7.21 14.25 -22.87
N GLY A 490 8.45 14.31 -22.36
CA GLY A 490 9.64 13.82 -23.06
C GLY A 490 9.58 12.33 -23.40
N GLY A 491 8.91 11.53 -22.55
CA GLY A 491 8.65 10.10 -22.75
C GLY A 491 7.36 9.80 -23.54
N ASN A 492 6.74 10.79 -24.16
CA ASN A 492 5.50 10.69 -24.96
C ASN A 492 4.28 10.20 -24.15
N LEU A 493 4.26 10.36 -22.84
CA LEU A 493 3.07 10.09 -22.04
C LEU A 493 2.08 11.25 -22.18
N ASN A 494 0.88 10.96 -22.66
CA ASN A 494 -0.16 11.95 -22.87
C ASN A 494 -0.88 12.30 -21.55
N ILE A 495 -0.29 13.22 -20.78
CA ILE A 495 -0.87 13.76 -19.54
C ILE A 495 -1.73 15.01 -19.77
N GLY A 496 -1.95 15.41 -21.02
CA GLY A 496 -2.67 16.62 -21.40
C GLY A 496 -1.79 17.88 -21.41
N TYR A 497 -2.41 19.01 -21.71
CA TYR A 497 -1.78 20.33 -21.68
C TYR A 497 -1.97 21.02 -20.32
N LYS A 498 -1.27 22.13 -20.10
CA LYS A 498 -1.16 22.79 -18.78
C LYS A 498 -2.49 22.94 -18.05
N LYS A 499 -3.55 23.47 -18.70
CA LYS A 499 -4.86 23.68 -18.05
C LYS A 499 -5.53 22.37 -17.64
N GLU A 500 -5.35 21.33 -18.42
CA GLU A 500 -5.88 20.00 -18.14
C GLU A 500 -5.13 19.33 -16.97
N ILE A 501 -3.80 19.45 -16.94
CA ILE A 501 -2.98 18.98 -15.84
C ILE A 501 -3.38 19.67 -14.54
N ASP A 502 -3.50 21.00 -14.55
CA ASP A 502 -3.87 21.79 -13.36
C ASP A 502 -5.28 21.42 -12.86
N PHE A 503 -6.23 21.19 -13.78
CA PHE A 503 -7.57 20.70 -13.44
C PHE A 503 -7.52 19.28 -12.83
N LEU A 504 -6.82 18.34 -13.46
CA LEU A 504 -6.72 16.96 -12.96
C LEU A 504 -6.04 16.89 -11.61
N LEU A 505 -4.99 17.68 -11.39
CA LEU A 505 -4.35 17.78 -10.07
C LEU A 505 -5.29 18.32 -9.02
N LYS A 506 -5.99 19.43 -9.30
CA LYS A 506 -7.00 20.01 -8.41
C LYS A 506 -8.06 18.97 -8.03
N TYR A 507 -8.56 18.24 -9.03
CA TYR A 507 -9.56 17.20 -8.85
C TYR A 507 -9.05 16.03 -7.99
N CYS A 508 -7.88 15.46 -8.33
CA CYS A 508 -7.32 14.30 -7.64
C CYS A 508 -6.87 14.63 -6.21
N LEU A 509 -6.32 15.83 -5.99
CA LEU A 509 -5.97 16.30 -4.64
C LEU A 509 -7.20 16.47 -3.77
N LEU A 510 -8.29 17.02 -4.33
CA LEU A 510 -9.54 17.18 -3.61
C LEU A 510 -10.18 15.82 -3.29
N GLU A 511 -10.19 14.88 -4.25
CA GLU A 511 -10.66 13.50 -4.02
C GLU A 511 -9.91 12.85 -2.86
N LYS A 512 -8.56 12.92 -2.88
CA LYS A 512 -7.72 12.30 -1.83
C LYS A 512 -7.90 13.00 -0.48
N ALA A 513 -7.94 14.33 -0.44
CA ALA A 513 -8.13 15.08 0.80
C ALA A 513 -9.51 14.82 1.44
N VAL A 514 -10.57 14.71 0.66
CA VAL A 514 -11.91 14.32 1.17
C VAL A 514 -11.90 12.89 1.70
N TYR A 515 -11.21 11.97 1.04
CA TYR A 515 -11.03 10.61 1.54
C TYR A 515 -10.31 10.58 2.89
N GLU A 516 -9.17 11.26 2.98
CA GLU A 516 -8.34 11.36 4.18
C GLU A 516 -9.09 12.01 5.36
N LEU A 517 -9.94 12.99 5.11
CA LEU A 517 -10.75 13.65 6.13
C LEU A 517 -11.58 12.63 6.94
N GLY A 518 -12.22 11.68 6.27
CA GLY A 518 -12.99 10.65 6.95
C GLY A 518 -12.11 9.71 7.80
N TYR A 519 -10.93 9.37 7.30
CA TYR A 519 -9.98 8.54 8.03
C TYR A 519 -9.49 9.26 9.31
N GLU A 520 -9.09 10.53 9.19
CA GLU A 520 -8.57 11.31 10.33
C GLU A 520 -9.65 11.55 11.40
N LEU A 521 -10.86 11.88 11.00
CA LEU A 521 -11.97 12.11 11.95
C LEU A 521 -12.30 10.87 12.79
N ASN A 522 -12.12 9.68 12.23
CA ASN A 522 -12.37 8.42 12.93
C ASN A 522 -11.18 7.98 13.81
N SER A 523 -9.94 8.25 13.40
CA SER A 523 -8.73 7.72 14.06
C SER A 523 -7.95 8.78 14.83
N ARG A 524 -7.79 9.99 14.28
CA ARG A 524 -6.95 11.07 14.82
C ARG A 524 -7.58 12.44 14.57
N PRO A 525 -8.69 12.81 15.23
CA PRO A 525 -9.46 14.04 14.91
C PRO A 525 -8.62 15.34 14.83
N ARG A 526 -7.56 15.48 15.64
CA ARG A 526 -6.65 16.62 15.57
C ARG A 526 -5.89 16.74 14.24
N TRP A 527 -5.69 15.64 13.53
CA TRP A 527 -5.01 15.61 12.23
C TRP A 527 -5.94 15.98 11.07
N SER A 528 -7.24 16.10 11.31
CA SER A 528 -8.20 16.54 10.28
C SER A 528 -7.90 17.95 9.74
N VAL A 529 -7.13 18.77 10.46
CA VAL A 529 -6.63 20.05 9.95
C VAL A 529 -5.82 19.87 8.66
N ILE A 530 -5.10 18.76 8.46
CA ILE A 530 -4.27 18.52 7.29
C ILE A 530 -5.12 18.40 6.01
N PRO A 531 -6.08 17.44 5.92
CA PRO A 531 -6.96 17.40 4.76
C PRO A 531 -7.84 18.64 4.61
N LEU A 532 -8.31 19.25 5.71
CA LEU A 532 -9.12 20.47 5.65
C LEU A 532 -8.33 21.67 5.10
N THR A 533 -7.08 21.88 5.51
CA THR A 533 -6.20 22.90 4.92
C THR A 533 -5.96 22.62 3.43
N GLY A 534 -5.71 21.37 3.06
CA GLY A 534 -5.57 20.99 1.66
C GLY A 534 -6.81 21.30 0.82
N ILE A 535 -8.00 21.02 1.33
CA ILE A 535 -9.28 21.35 0.67
C ILE A 535 -9.43 22.87 0.54
N ALA A 536 -9.17 23.62 1.62
CA ALA A 536 -9.27 25.08 1.61
C ALA A 536 -8.33 25.74 0.59
N SER A 537 -7.08 25.25 0.51
CA SER A 537 -6.08 25.73 -0.46
C SER A 537 -6.49 25.42 -1.90
N ILE A 538 -7.07 24.24 -2.16
CA ILE A 538 -7.51 23.81 -3.50
C ILE A 538 -8.76 24.60 -3.93
N MET A 539 -9.68 24.86 -3.01
CA MET A 539 -10.95 25.55 -3.27
C MET A 539 -10.82 27.08 -3.21
N GLU A 540 -9.64 27.58 -2.78
CA GLU A 540 -9.38 29.01 -2.61
C GLU A 540 -10.40 29.67 -1.67
N PHE A 541 -10.73 28.99 -0.57
CA PHE A 541 -11.60 29.56 0.46
C PHE A 541 -11.01 30.87 0.99
N GLU A 542 -11.86 31.89 1.14
CA GLU A 542 -11.43 33.17 1.68
C GLU A 542 -10.82 32.98 3.08
N LYS A 543 -9.60 33.46 3.25
CA LYS A 543 -8.99 33.56 4.57
C LYS A 543 -9.74 34.65 5.33
N HIS A 544 -10.62 34.29 6.24
CA HIS A 544 -11.15 35.27 7.20
C HIS A 544 -9.97 35.76 8.06
N ASN A 545 -9.63 37.04 7.88
CA ASN A 545 -8.58 37.78 8.59
C ASN A 545 -8.86 37.88 10.09
#